data_38bac20b546af4753a0691443aa50525
#
_entry.id   38bac20b546af4753a0691443aa50525
#
_cell.length_a   1.000
_cell.length_b   1.000
_cell.length_c   1.000
_cell.angle_alpha   90.00
_cell.angle_beta   90.00
_cell.angle_gamma   90.00
#
_symmetry.space_group_name_H-M   'P 1'
#
loop_
_entity.id
_entity.type
_entity.pdbx_description
1 polymer ?
#
loop_
_entity_poly.entity_id
_entity_poly.type
_entity_poly.pdbx_seq_one_letter_code
_entity_poly.pdbx_strand_id
1 'polypeptide(L)'
;AGGSWQTVFRGTDARSAELWYQGSTKLVTTTNGITIAGDIRFNNSTWTGESSTGKIQTHSNHMYLQAAGGSWNFRTTGGTNVASINNSGSYSSSDERRKKDITTITGAVNTIKQLTGRSFTWKEDDKKSFGVIAQEVEPVLPELVMTQSLVEGETNSDPLKSVNYAALTGHFIEAIKELTTKIETLETKVAALEAK
;
A
#
# COMPACT_ATOMS: atom_id res chain seq x y z
N ALA A 1 -14.23 -3.35 -48.90
CA ALA A 1 -15.01 -2.75 -47.81
C ALA A 1 -14.14 -1.71 -47.13
N GLY A 2 -14.31 -0.43 -47.49
CA GLY A 2 -13.55 0.68 -46.94
C GLY A 2 -14.05 1.02 -45.55
N GLY A 3 -13.25 0.72 -44.52
CA GLY A 3 -13.50 1.20 -43.18
C GLY A 3 -13.32 2.72 -43.12
N SER A 4 -14.38 3.43 -42.81
CA SER A 4 -14.36 4.86 -42.58
C SER A 4 -13.47 5.13 -41.33
N TRP A 5 -12.29 5.69 -41.56
CA TRP A 5 -11.42 6.21 -40.53
C TRP A 5 -12.03 7.50 -39.96
N GLN A 6 -12.77 7.39 -38.88
CA GLN A 6 -13.23 8.56 -38.17
C GLN A 6 -12.28 8.81 -36.99
N THR A 7 -11.11 9.37 -37.28
CA THR A 7 -10.35 10.05 -36.26
C THR A 7 -10.82 11.49 -36.26
N VAL A 8 -11.47 11.92 -35.22
CA VAL A 8 -11.90 13.29 -35.14
C VAL A 8 -11.16 13.94 -33.96
N PHE A 9 -10.20 14.77 -34.33
CA PHE A 9 -9.78 15.84 -33.41
C PHE A 9 -10.84 16.93 -33.50
N ARG A 10 -11.53 17.18 -32.40
CA ARG A 10 -12.58 18.20 -32.34
C ARG A 10 -12.18 19.27 -31.32
N GLY A 11 -12.01 20.51 -31.77
CA GLY A 11 -12.08 21.67 -30.93
C GLY A 11 -13.54 22.02 -30.68
N THR A 12 -13.94 22.25 -29.44
CA THR A 12 -15.27 22.76 -29.10
C THR A 12 -15.22 24.22 -28.75
N ASP A 13 -16.28 24.98 -28.96
CA ASP A 13 -16.40 26.40 -28.59
C ASP A 13 -16.22 26.62 -27.09
N ALA A 14 -16.34 25.56 -26.28
CA ALA A 14 -16.09 25.54 -24.84
C ALA A 14 -14.60 25.40 -24.46
N ARG A 15 -13.66 25.57 -25.39
CA ARG A 15 -12.20 25.51 -25.20
C ARG A 15 -11.66 24.15 -24.76
N SER A 16 -12.32 23.04 -25.12
CA SER A 16 -11.79 21.68 -24.97
C SER A 16 -11.32 21.12 -26.31
N ALA A 17 -10.31 20.25 -26.25
CA ALA A 17 -9.90 19.39 -27.35
C ALA A 17 -10.31 17.95 -27.04
N GLU A 18 -10.84 17.26 -28.05
CA GLU A 18 -11.32 15.89 -27.90
C GLU A 18 -10.70 14.97 -28.94
N LEU A 19 -10.30 13.77 -28.52
CA LEU A 19 -9.96 12.66 -29.43
C LEU A 19 -11.05 11.61 -29.35
N TRP A 20 -11.53 11.22 -30.53
CA TRP A 20 -12.63 10.27 -30.67
C TRP A 20 -12.16 8.99 -31.36
N TYR A 21 -12.72 7.86 -30.97
CA TYR A 21 -12.55 6.58 -31.65
C TYR A 21 -13.88 5.83 -31.71
N GLN A 22 -14.31 5.44 -32.91
CA GLN A 22 -15.57 4.72 -33.15
C GLN A 22 -16.81 5.38 -32.49
N GLY A 23 -16.94 6.70 -32.65
CA GLY A 23 -18.09 7.44 -32.09
C GLY A 23 -18.04 7.70 -30.57
N SER A 24 -16.96 7.33 -29.89
CA SER A 24 -16.79 7.56 -28.46
C SER A 24 -15.57 8.44 -28.19
N THR A 25 -15.71 9.38 -27.28
CA THR A 25 -14.60 10.21 -26.81
C THR A 25 -13.61 9.37 -26.01
N LYS A 26 -12.32 9.46 -26.31
CA LYS A 26 -11.23 8.75 -25.63
C LYS A 26 -10.36 9.66 -24.79
N LEU A 27 -10.19 10.92 -25.19
CA LEU A 27 -9.45 11.92 -24.43
C LEU A 27 -10.16 13.26 -24.56
N VAL A 28 -10.30 13.97 -23.44
CA VAL A 28 -10.87 15.33 -23.37
C VAL A 28 -9.96 16.20 -22.53
N THR A 29 -9.64 17.40 -23.02
CA THR A 29 -9.05 18.44 -22.18
C THR A 29 -10.14 19.13 -21.38
N THR A 30 -9.87 19.39 -20.11
CA THR A 30 -10.77 20.08 -19.19
C THR A 30 -10.06 21.27 -18.57
N THR A 31 -10.78 22.12 -17.84
CA THR A 31 -10.18 23.23 -17.08
C THR A 31 -9.07 22.81 -16.13
N ASN A 32 -9.17 21.60 -15.58
CA ASN A 32 -8.25 21.08 -14.55
C ASN A 32 -7.31 19.98 -15.05
N GLY A 33 -7.30 19.68 -16.35
CA GLY A 33 -6.43 18.64 -16.90
C GLY A 33 -7.01 17.88 -18.07
N ILE A 34 -6.72 16.58 -18.12
CA ILE A 34 -7.12 15.68 -19.18
C ILE A 34 -7.94 14.53 -18.59
N THR A 35 -9.10 14.25 -19.19
CA THR A 35 -9.89 13.04 -18.90
C THR A 35 -9.64 12.01 -20.00
N ILE A 36 -9.36 10.77 -19.62
CA ILE A 36 -9.15 9.63 -20.53
C ILE A 36 -10.22 8.59 -20.23
N ALA A 37 -10.98 8.21 -21.25
CA ALA A 37 -11.96 7.14 -21.15
C ALA A 37 -11.31 5.81 -21.58
N GLY A 38 -10.84 5.03 -20.62
CA GLY A 38 -10.14 3.77 -20.80
C GLY A 38 -8.72 3.77 -20.22
N ASP A 39 -7.89 2.88 -20.71
CA ASP A 39 -6.53 2.67 -20.22
C ASP A 39 -5.52 3.63 -20.84
N ILE A 40 -4.50 3.99 -20.06
CA ILE A 40 -3.26 4.58 -20.58
C ILE A 40 -2.24 3.46 -20.73
N ARG A 41 -1.83 3.16 -21.98
CA ARG A 41 -0.80 2.17 -22.28
C ARG A 41 0.51 2.86 -22.58
N PHE A 42 1.56 2.44 -21.88
CA PHE A 42 2.93 2.91 -22.09
C PHE A 42 3.70 1.83 -22.85
N ASN A 43 4.21 2.17 -24.03
CA ASN A 43 5.12 1.29 -24.74
C ASN A 43 6.53 1.42 -24.18
N ASN A 44 7.27 0.29 -24.16
CA ASN A 44 8.67 0.28 -23.75
C ASN A 44 9.48 1.26 -24.62
N SER A 45 10.15 2.21 -24.01
CA SER A 45 10.86 3.29 -24.70
C SER A 45 12.31 3.41 -24.22
N THR A 46 13.12 4.14 -24.97
CA THR A 46 14.46 4.52 -24.51
C THR A 46 14.37 5.39 -23.28
N TRP A 47 15.23 5.15 -22.29
CA TRP A 47 15.32 5.99 -21.11
C TRP A 47 15.70 7.43 -21.50
N THR A 48 14.82 8.39 -21.21
CA THR A 48 15.09 9.81 -21.38
C THR A 48 15.34 10.41 -20.00
N GLY A 49 16.61 10.37 -19.58
CA GLY A 49 17.02 10.77 -18.24
C GLY A 49 16.95 12.28 -18.01
N GLU A 50 15.76 12.85 -17.84
CA GLU A 50 15.61 14.21 -17.34
C GLU A 50 15.40 14.21 -15.82
N SER A 51 16.25 14.93 -15.11
CA SER A 51 16.28 14.93 -13.64
C SER A 51 15.29 15.90 -12.98
N SER A 52 14.72 16.85 -13.73
CA SER A 52 13.98 17.98 -13.16
C SER A 52 12.46 17.92 -13.33
N THR A 53 11.93 16.92 -14.01
CA THR A 53 10.50 16.80 -14.27
C THR A 53 9.90 15.53 -13.70
N GLY A 54 8.68 15.62 -13.15
CA GLY A 54 7.87 14.44 -12.83
C GLY A 54 7.42 13.76 -14.12
N LYS A 55 7.57 12.46 -14.22
CA LYS A 55 7.13 11.70 -15.40
C LYS A 55 6.69 10.27 -15.07
N ILE A 56 5.91 9.70 -15.97
CA ILE A 56 5.58 8.28 -16.02
C ILE A 56 6.20 7.74 -17.31
N GLN A 57 7.03 6.72 -17.20
CA GLN A 57 7.73 6.13 -18.33
C GLN A 57 7.86 4.62 -18.17
N THR A 58 7.84 3.88 -19.29
CA THR A 58 8.24 2.46 -19.33
C THR A 58 9.59 2.32 -20.02
N HIS A 59 10.48 1.55 -19.42
CA HIS A 59 11.79 1.21 -19.98
C HIS A 59 12.24 -0.15 -19.43
N SER A 60 12.87 -1.00 -20.26
CA SER A 60 13.38 -2.32 -19.87
C SER A 60 12.37 -3.16 -19.07
N ASN A 61 11.11 -3.19 -19.52
CA ASN A 61 9.98 -3.90 -18.91
C ASN A 61 9.59 -3.42 -17.49
N HIS A 62 10.02 -2.22 -17.10
CA HIS A 62 9.61 -1.58 -15.84
C HIS A 62 8.83 -0.29 -16.11
N MET A 63 7.89 0.01 -15.23
CA MET A 63 7.24 1.31 -15.17
C MET A 63 7.96 2.18 -14.16
N TYR A 64 8.38 3.37 -14.60
CA TYR A 64 9.03 4.37 -13.77
C TYR A 64 8.06 5.50 -13.49
N LEU A 65 7.87 5.79 -12.22
CA LEU A 65 7.17 6.96 -11.71
C LEU A 65 8.24 7.88 -11.11
N GLN A 66 8.57 8.97 -11.80
CA GLN A 66 9.59 9.90 -11.34
C GLN A 66 8.97 11.14 -10.74
N ALA A 67 9.33 11.47 -9.51
CA ALA A 67 9.00 12.75 -8.88
C ALA A 67 10.09 13.79 -9.22
N ALA A 68 9.68 15.03 -9.48
CA ALA A 68 10.57 16.15 -9.87
C ALA A 68 11.41 16.71 -8.71
N GLY A 69 11.97 15.90 -7.85
CA GLY A 69 12.87 16.34 -6.76
C GLY A 69 12.24 16.32 -5.36
N GLY A 70 11.29 15.47 -5.13
CA GLY A 70 10.64 15.39 -3.82
C GLY A 70 10.22 13.97 -3.46
N SER A 71 8.97 13.83 -3.13
CA SER A 71 8.35 12.59 -2.73
C SER A 71 7.11 12.28 -3.57
N TRP A 72 6.81 11.02 -3.69
CA TRP A 72 5.50 10.53 -4.10
C TRP A 72 4.57 10.54 -2.90
N ASN A 73 3.47 11.28 -3.00
CA ASN A 73 2.51 11.40 -1.91
C ASN A 73 1.19 10.77 -2.32
N PHE A 74 0.72 9.83 -1.52
CA PHE A 74 -0.64 9.27 -1.63
C PHE A 74 -1.56 10.09 -0.73
N ARG A 75 -2.64 10.63 -1.31
CA ARG A 75 -3.52 11.59 -0.66
C ARG A 75 -4.97 11.13 -0.68
N THR A 76 -5.73 11.51 0.35
CA THR A 76 -7.18 11.45 0.31
C THR A 76 -7.76 12.57 -0.58
N THR A 77 -9.03 12.48 -0.94
CA THR A 77 -9.76 13.55 -1.66
C THR A 77 -9.75 14.88 -0.90
N GLY A 78 -9.65 14.86 0.43
CA GLY A 78 -9.49 16.05 1.28
C GLY A 78 -8.08 16.62 1.35
N GLY A 79 -7.14 16.13 0.50
CA GLY A 79 -5.77 16.65 0.41
C GLY A 79 -4.81 16.18 1.50
N THR A 80 -5.23 15.27 2.38
CA THR A 80 -4.37 14.75 3.46
C THR A 80 -3.45 13.66 2.94
N ASN A 81 -2.13 13.78 3.20
CA ASN A 81 -1.17 12.72 2.90
C ASN A 81 -1.40 11.53 3.85
N VAL A 82 -1.53 10.34 3.29
CA VAL A 82 -1.66 9.07 4.04
C VAL A 82 -0.39 8.24 3.99
N ALA A 83 0.38 8.37 2.92
CA ALA A 83 1.69 7.75 2.76
C ALA A 83 2.55 8.58 1.82
N SER A 84 3.88 8.44 1.93
CA SER A 84 4.83 9.01 0.99
C SER A 84 6.04 8.09 0.79
N ILE A 85 6.65 8.20 -0.39
CA ILE A 85 7.89 7.52 -0.75
C ILE A 85 8.86 8.61 -1.22
N ASN A 86 10.05 8.65 -0.66
CA ASN A 86 11.14 9.55 -1.06
C ASN A 86 12.49 8.83 -1.09
N ASN A 87 13.58 9.55 -1.24
CA ASN A 87 14.93 9.00 -1.31
C ASN A 87 15.37 8.26 -0.04
N SER A 88 14.70 8.48 1.10
CA SER A 88 15.02 7.86 2.39
C SER A 88 14.09 6.68 2.73
N GLY A 89 13.10 6.38 1.90
CA GLY A 89 12.19 5.24 2.04
C GLY A 89 10.71 5.58 2.00
N SER A 90 9.89 4.62 2.46
CA SER A 90 8.44 4.75 2.53
C SER A 90 8.02 5.20 3.93
N TYR A 91 7.15 6.19 4.00
CA TYR A 91 6.63 6.74 5.25
C TYR A 91 5.11 6.67 5.29
N SER A 92 4.60 6.16 6.41
CA SER A 92 3.16 6.23 6.73
C SER A 92 2.93 7.31 7.78
N SER A 93 1.86 8.07 7.63
CA SER A 93 1.54 9.13 8.59
C SER A 93 1.25 8.54 9.98
N SER A 94 1.94 9.08 11.02
CA SER A 94 1.79 8.64 12.42
C SER A 94 1.73 9.80 13.41
N ASP A 95 1.38 10.99 12.93
CA ASP A 95 1.26 12.22 13.73
C ASP A 95 0.15 12.09 14.77
N GLU A 96 0.44 12.46 16.01
CA GLU A 96 -0.49 12.41 17.15
C GLU A 96 -1.79 13.19 16.87
N ARG A 97 -1.69 14.36 16.22
CA ARG A 97 -2.84 15.23 15.90
C ARG A 97 -3.90 14.57 15.02
N ARG A 98 -3.57 13.43 14.40
CA ARG A 98 -4.46 12.63 13.55
C ARG A 98 -5.03 11.41 14.27
N LYS A 99 -4.73 11.24 15.55
CA LYS A 99 -5.13 10.10 16.37
C LYS A 99 -5.97 10.58 17.54
N LYS A 100 -6.83 9.74 18.02
CA LYS A 100 -7.61 9.93 19.25
C LYS A 100 -7.55 8.67 20.10
N ASP A 101 -7.97 8.78 21.35
CA ASP A 101 -8.07 7.64 22.29
C ASP A 101 -6.75 6.86 22.39
N ILE A 102 -5.62 7.61 22.46
CA ILE A 102 -4.28 7.04 22.49
C ILE A 102 -4.06 6.41 23.85
N THR A 103 -3.89 5.09 23.88
CA THR A 103 -3.61 4.31 25.10
C THR A 103 -2.45 3.35 24.85
N THR A 104 -1.76 2.97 25.93
CA THR A 104 -0.73 1.93 25.88
C THR A 104 -1.37 0.56 25.69
N ILE A 105 -0.82 -0.26 24.81
CA ILE A 105 -1.24 -1.64 24.63
C ILE A 105 -0.85 -2.44 25.86
N THR A 106 -1.79 -3.17 26.44
CA THR A 106 -1.58 -4.03 27.60
C THR A 106 -1.81 -5.50 27.26
N GLY A 107 -1.15 -6.41 27.98
CA GLY A 107 -1.26 -7.85 27.73
C GLY A 107 -0.67 -8.28 26.39
N ALA A 108 0.28 -7.53 25.87
CA ALA A 108 0.86 -7.73 24.53
C ALA A 108 1.52 -9.10 24.40
N VAL A 109 2.19 -9.60 25.43
CA VAL A 109 2.76 -10.96 25.43
C VAL A 109 1.69 -12.02 25.21
N ASN A 110 0.53 -11.88 25.84
CA ASN A 110 -0.56 -12.85 25.69
C ASN A 110 -1.18 -12.78 24.29
N THR A 111 -1.30 -11.58 23.70
CA THR A 111 -1.75 -11.38 22.33
C THR A 111 -0.80 -12.04 21.33
N ILE A 112 0.51 -11.74 21.44
CA ILE A 112 1.52 -12.30 20.54
C ILE A 112 1.60 -13.83 20.65
N LYS A 113 1.42 -14.41 21.83
CA LYS A 113 1.41 -15.86 22.03
C LYS A 113 0.27 -16.59 21.29
N GLN A 114 -0.79 -15.89 20.92
CA GLN A 114 -1.90 -16.43 20.14
C GLN A 114 -1.65 -16.39 18.63
N LEU A 115 -0.68 -15.60 18.19
CA LEU A 115 -0.29 -15.52 16.77
C LEU A 115 0.73 -16.61 16.46
N THR A 116 0.69 -17.11 15.22
CA THR A 116 1.62 -18.13 14.74
C THR A 116 2.41 -17.60 13.55
N GLY A 117 3.74 -17.58 13.66
CA GLY A 117 4.63 -17.37 12.52
C GLY A 117 4.63 -18.59 11.60
N ARG A 118 4.48 -18.40 10.32
CA ARG A 118 4.42 -19.45 9.31
C ARG A 118 5.55 -19.33 8.30
N SER A 119 6.06 -20.46 7.84
CA SER A 119 6.80 -20.59 6.59
C SER A 119 5.83 -21.14 5.54
N PHE A 120 5.84 -20.57 4.36
CA PHE A 120 4.95 -20.97 3.28
C PHE A 120 5.62 -20.82 1.92
N THR A 121 4.98 -21.34 0.88
CA THR A 121 5.38 -21.19 -0.51
C THR A 121 4.23 -20.52 -1.26
N TRP A 122 4.54 -19.49 -2.03
CA TRP A 122 3.56 -18.82 -2.89
C TRP A 122 3.11 -19.77 -4.01
N LYS A 123 1.79 -19.84 -4.22
CA LYS A 123 1.22 -20.70 -5.27
C LYS A 123 1.51 -20.22 -6.68
N GLU A 124 1.77 -18.91 -6.82
CA GLU A 124 1.98 -18.25 -8.11
C GLU A 124 3.36 -18.53 -8.71
N ASP A 125 4.39 -18.69 -7.88
CA ASP A 125 5.78 -18.77 -8.36
C ASP A 125 6.68 -19.74 -7.58
N ASP A 126 6.09 -20.55 -6.69
CA ASP A 126 6.77 -21.54 -5.84
C ASP A 126 7.89 -20.97 -4.95
N LYS A 127 7.88 -19.65 -4.68
CA LYS A 127 8.85 -19.01 -3.80
C LYS A 127 8.51 -19.20 -2.33
N LYS A 128 9.50 -19.63 -1.56
CA LYS A 128 9.40 -19.73 -0.09
C LYS A 128 9.38 -18.34 0.54
N SER A 129 8.56 -18.19 1.57
CA SER A 129 8.41 -16.95 2.35
C SER A 129 8.05 -17.25 3.79
N PHE A 130 7.99 -16.21 4.61
CA PHE A 130 7.64 -16.27 6.02
C PHE A 130 6.66 -15.14 6.35
N GLY A 131 5.79 -15.38 7.31
CA GLY A 131 4.84 -14.37 7.76
C GLY A 131 3.78 -14.97 8.65
N VAL A 132 2.61 -14.35 8.66
CA VAL A 132 1.40 -14.83 9.32
C VAL A 132 0.30 -15.07 8.28
N ILE A 133 -0.70 -15.86 8.65
CA ILE A 133 -1.87 -16.12 7.81
C ILE A 133 -3.00 -15.20 8.29
N ALA A 134 -3.61 -14.45 7.39
CA ALA A 134 -4.65 -13.46 7.73
C ALA A 134 -5.82 -14.08 8.50
N GLN A 135 -6.26 -15.28 8.10
CA GLN A 135 -7.31 -16.01 8.77
C GLN A 135 -6.96 -16.47 10.19
N GLU A 136 -5.67 -16.61 10.51
CA GLU A 136 -5.19 -16.92 11.87
C GLU A 136 -5.01 -15.66 12.72
N VAL A 137 -4.75 -14.51 12.08
CA VAL A 137 -4.62 -13.20 12.76
C VAL A 137 -5.98 -12.64 13.12
N GLU A 138 -6.98 -12.77 12.26
CA GLU A 138 -8.29 -12.14 12.37
C GLU A 138 -9.02 -12.40 13.69
N PRO A 139 -9.02 -13.63 14.26
CA PRO A 139 -9.66 -13.87 15.56
C PRO A 139 -8.96 -13.18 16.74
N VAL A 140 -7.69 -12.81 16.61
CA VAL A 140 -6.86 -12.22 17.67
C VAL A 140 -6.79 -10.70 17.54
N LEU A 141 -6.60 -10.21 16.32
CA LEU A 141 -6.42 -8.79 15.98
C LEU A 141 -7.19 -8.47 14.67
N PRO A 142 -8.52 -8.43 14.72
CA PRO A 142 -9.34 -8.21 13.52
C PRO A 142 -9.05 -6.86 12.85
N GLU A 143 -8.68 -5.85 13.60
CA GLU A 143 -8.34 -4.51 13.10
C GLU A 143 -7.08 -4.47 12.22
N LEU A 144 -6.26 -5.52 12.25
CA LEU A 144 -5.09 -5.65 11.38
C LEU A 144 -5.39 -6.38 10.09
N VAL A 145 -6.57 -6.96 9.94
CA VAL A 145 -6.95 -7.72 8.76
C VAL A 145 -7.90 -6.91 7.89
N MET A 146 -7.54 -6.77 6.64
CA MET A 146 -8.37 -6.13 5.63
C MET A 146 -8.85 -7.18 4.62
N THR A 147 -10.15 -7.22 4.40
CA THR A 147 -10.76 -8.01 3.34
C THR A 147 -10.81 -7.17 2.06
N GLN A 148 -10.20 -7.66 1.00
CA GLN A 148 -10.20 -6.99 -0.30
C GLN A 148 -11.53 -7.29 -1.01
N SER A 149 -12.13 -6.26 -1.61
CA SER A 149 -13.27 -6.48 -2.51
C SER A 149 -12.80 -7.29 -3.72
N LEU A 150 -13.64 -8.20 -4.18
CA LEU A 150 -13.38 -8.94 -5.43
C LEU A 150 -13.20 -7.95 -6.59
N VAL A 151 -12.21 -8.19 -7.43
CA VAL A 151 -12.06 -7.47 -8.69
C VAL A 151 -13.16 -7.98 -9.64
N GLU A 152 -13.76 -7.06 -10.39
CA GLU A 152 -14.80 -7.39 -11.36
C GLU A 152 -14.26 -8.43 -12.37
N GLY A 153 -14.89 -9.60 -12.41
CA GLY A 153 -14.47 -10.74 -13.26
C GLY A 153 -13.77 -11.89 -12.53
N GLU A 154 -13.45 -11.78 -11.23
CA GLU A 154 -13.01 -12.93 -10.45
C GLU A 154 -14.18 -13.82 -10.10
N THR A 155 -14.02 -15.13 -10.38
CA THR A 155 -15.05 -16.15 -10.13
C THR A 155 -14.99 -16.75 -8.73
N ASN A 156 -13.97 -16.40 -7.94
CA ASN A 156 -13.81 -16.90 -6.58
C ASN A 156 -14.67 -16.07 -5.61
N SER A 157 -15.64 -16.73 -4.97
CA SER A 157 -16.61 -16.08 -4.08
C SER A 157 -16.02 -15.62 -2.73
N ASP A 158 -14.80 -16.05 -2.38
CA ASP A 158 -14.15 -15.69 -1.13
C ASP A 158 -13.15 -14.54 -1.36
N PRO A 159 -13.41 -13.35 -0.82
CA PRO A 159 -12.51 -12.21 -0.96
C PRO A 159 -11.18 -12.49 -0.24
N LEU A 160 -10.08 -12.07 -0.88
CA LEU A 160 -8.75 -12.23 -0.32
C LEU A 160 -8.57 -11.35 0.93
N LYS A 161 -7.82 -11.86 1.89
CA LYS A 161 -7.48 -11.13 3.12
C LYS A 161 -6.01 -10.74 3.13
N SER A 162 -5.73 -9.57 3.68
CA SER A 162 -4.37 -9.05 3.87
C SER A 162 -4.17 -8.58 5.30
N VAL A 163 -2.90 -8.54 5.75
CA VAL A 163 -2.52 -8.13 7.11
C VAL A 163 -1.71 -6.86 7.06
N ASN A 164 -2.05 -5.90 7.92
CA ASN A 164 -1.22 -4.73 8.18
C ASN A 164 -0.05 -5.09 9.10
N TYR A 165 1.03 -5.60 8.53
CA TYR A 165 2.24 -6.00 9.27
C TYR A 165 2.86 -4.85 10.07
N ALA A 166 2.82 -3.63 9.56
CA ALA A 166 3.40 -2.48 10.24
C ALA A 166 2.71 -2.19 11.60
N ALA A 167 1.42 -2.43 11.69
CA ALA A 167 0.66 -2.20 12.92
C ALA A 167 0.99 -3.22 14.03
N LEU A 168 1.52 -4.41 13.69
CA LEU A 168 2.03 -5.37 14.68
C LEU A 168 3.21 -4.81 15.50
N THR A 169 3.92 -3.80 15.01
CA THR A 169 5.06 -3.18 15.69
C THR A 169 4.71 -2.69 17.09
N GLY A 170 3.53 -2.10 17.28
CA GLY A 170 3.06 -1.66 18.60
C GLY A 170 2.95 -2.80 19.60
N HIS A 171 2.39 -3.93 19.18
CA HIS A 171 2.30 -5.13 20.03
C HIS A 171 3.66 -5.73 20.34
N PHE A 172 4.59 -5.76 19.38
CA PHE A 172 5.94 -6.25 19.63
C PHE A 172 6.70 -5.38 20.62
N ILE A 173 6.58 -4.04 20.52
CA ILE A 173 7.22 -3.11 21.46
C ILE A 173 6.76 -3.40 22.89
N GLU A 174 5.46 -3.46 23.12
CA GLU A 174 4.93 -3.65 24.46
C GLU A 174 5.14 -5.10 24.96
N ALA A 175 5.10 -6.11 24.08
CA ALA A 175 5.44 -7.48 24.46
C ALA A 175 6.91 -7.61 24.91
N ILE A 176 7.84 -6.96 24.23
CA ILE A 176 9.26 -6.93 24.63
C ILE A 176 9.41 -6.27 26.00
N LYS A 177 8.77 -5.13 26.25
CA LYS A 177 8.81 -4.45 27.55
C LYS A 177 8.23 -5.31 28.66
N GLU A 178 7.08 -5.96 28.45
CA GLU A 178 6.48 -6.88 29.42
C GLU A 178 7.40 -8.06 29.73
N LEU A 179 8.09 -8.62 28.72
CA LEU A 179 9.04 -9.71 28.91
C LEU A 179 10.29 -9.23 29.65
N THR A 180 10.83 -8.05 29.32
CA THR A 180 11.99 -7.46 30.00
C THR A 180 11.69 -7.29 31.51
N THR A 181 10.55 -6.71 31.87
CA THR A 181 10.15 -6.55 33.27
C THR A 181 10.01 -7.90 33.98
N LYS A 182 9.51 -8.93 33.30
CA LYS A 182 9.44 -10.28 33.89
C LYS A 182 10.81 -10.88 34.13
N ILE A 183 11.75 -10.68 33.21
CA ILE A 183 13.15 -11.15 33.34
C ILE A 183 13.80 -10.47 34.55
N GLU A 184 13.76 -9.14 34.66
CA GLU A 184 14.31 -8.38 35.78
C GLU A 184 13.75 -8.84 37.14
N THR A 185 12.44 -9.12 37.17
CA THR A 185 11.78 -9.67 38.35
C THR A 185 12.29 -11.07 38.69
N LEU A 186 12.52 -11.92 37.69
CA LEU A 186 13.05 -13.26 37.94
C LEU A 186 14.51 -13.23 38.39
N GLU A 187 15.35 -12.40 37.79
CA GLU A 187 16.74 -12.19 38.15
C GLU A 187 16.85 -11.74 39.63
N THR A 188 16.01 -10.78 40.03
CA THR A 188 15.95 -10.34 41.44
C THR A 188 15.58 -11.49 42.38
N LYS A 189 14.62 -12.33 42.00
CA LYS A 189 14.23 -13.49 42.81
C LYS A 189 15.33 -14.55 42.90
N VAL A 190 16.02 -14.81 41.76
CA VAL A 190 17.14 -15.76 41.75
C VAL A 190 18.25 -15.26 42.65
N ALA A 191 18.70 -14.01 42.52
CA ALA A 191 19.71 -13.42 43.40
C ALA A 191 19.35 -13.51 44.88
N ALA A 192 18.07 -13.28 45.24
CA ALA A 192 17.60 -13.41 46.61
C ALA A 192 17.57 -14.87 47.11
N LEU A 193 17.47 -15.85 46.22
CA LEU A 193 17.53 -17.27 46.58
C LEU A 193 18.99 -17.76 46.71
N GLU A 194 19.90 -17.27 45.90
CA GLU A 194 21.32 -17.61 45.94
C GLU A 194 22.04 -16.98 47.12
N ALA A 195 21.51 -15.90 47.70
CA ALA A 195 22.03 -15.23 48.88
C ALA A 195 21.63 -15.89 50.21
N LYS A 196 20.87 -16.97 50.17
CA LYS A 196 20.41 -17.75 51.35
C LYS A 196 21.25 -18.99 51.57
#